data_2be186373b800c76c55c70dff43da8d1
#
_entry.id   2be186373b800c76c55c70dff43da8d1
#
_cell.length_a   1.000
_cell.length_b   1.000
_cell.length_c   1.000
_cell.angle_alpha   90.00
_cell.angle_beta   90.00
_cell.angle_gamma   90.00
#
_symmetry.space_group_name_H-M   'P 1'
#
loop_
_entity.id
_entity.type
_entity.pdbx_description
1 polymer ?
#
loop_
_entity_poly.entity_id
_entity_poly.type
_entity_poly.pdbx_seq_one_letter_code
_entity_poly.pdbx_strand_id
1 'polypeptide(L)'
;MPFAVNGTGVPLVDWDIGESYAGLLPISQNASETRKLFFWFFPSDNPSATDEIAVWFTGGPGCSSMLGLLQENGPILWESGTYGPTKNPYAWNKLTNFVWIDQPVKTGYSTGEPDILNEDDLVREFKGFWRNFMDTFDLHNRKIYLTGESYAGFYVPYISDGFLKENDTEYFNIKGIAINDPFIGNAQFQQEIILPDFIE
;
A
#
# COMPACT_ATOMS: atom_id res chain seq x y z
N MET A 1 -7.82 -0.29 20.30
CA MET A 1 -8.19 -0.69 18.94
C MET A 1 -7.54 -2.01 18.61
N PRO A 2 -8.17 -2.89 17.86
CA PRO A 2 -7.49 -4.05 17.32
C PRO A 2 -6.31 -3.60 16.44
N PHE A 3 -5.30 -4.46 16.28
CA PHE A 3 -4.12 -4.20 15.46
C PHE A 3 -3.13 -3.12 15.96
N ALA A 4 -3.35 -2.50 17.13
CA ALA A 4 -2.43 -1.48 17.64
C ALA A 4 -1.02 -2.06 17.85
N VAL A 5 -0.02 -1.35 17.32
CA VAL A 5 1.39 -1.68 17.47
C VAL A 5 1.95 -0.94 18.68
N ASN A 6 2.73 -1.64 19.51
CA ASN A 6 3.50 -0.97 20.55
C ASN A 6 4.69 -0.23 19.91
N GLY A 7 4.57 1.09 19.74
CA GLY A 7 5.57 1.91 19.04
C GLY A 7 6.96 1.89 19.66
N THR A 8 7.08 1.60 20.96
CA THR A 8 8.36 1.44 21.65
C THR A 8 8.88 0.01 21.67
N GLY A 9 8.09 -0.94 21.15
CA GLY A 9 8.41 -2.37 21.15
C GLY A 9 8.86 -2.92 19.79
N VAL A 10 9.07 -2.08 18.80
CA VAL A 10 9.51 -2.51 17.47
C VAL A 10 10.99 -2.96 17.55
N PRO A 11 11.32 -4.19 17.16
CA PRO A 11 12.68 -4.70 17.27
C PRO A 11 13.71 -3.82 16.55
N LEU A 12 14.84 -3.58 17.19
CA LEU A 12 15.97 -2.77 16.69
C LEU A 12 15.68 -1.26 16.52
N VAL A 13 14.48 -0.81 16.81
CA VAL A 13 14.12 0.61 16.81
C VAL A 13 14.21 1.13 18.24
N ASP A 14 15.08 2.12 18.49
CA ASP A 14 15.36 2.67 19.81
C ASP A 14 14.56 3.93 20.15
N TRP A 15 13.53 4.24 19.34
CA TRP A 15 12.60 5.35 19.55
C TRP A 15 11.15 4.89 19.43
N ASP A 16 10.22 5.67 19.95
CA ASP A 16 8.80 5.47 19.72
C ASP A 16 8.44 5.86 18.28
N ILE A 17 7.90 4.90 17.50
CA ILE A 17 7.45 5.13 16.12
C ILE A 17 6.09 5.85 16.06
N GLY A 18 5.45 6.08 17.20
CA GLY A 18 4.14 6.69 17.29
C GLY A 18 2.97 5.71 17.09
N GLU A 19 1.79 6.27 16.93
CA GLU A 19 0.56 5.51 16.71
C GLU A 19 0.63 4.78 15.37
N SER A 20 0.41 3.47 15.41
CA SER A 20 0.29 2.65 14.20
C SER A 20 -0.46 1.36 14.44
N TYR A 21 -0.93 0.74 13.35
CA TYR A 21 -1.75 -0.46 13.37
C TYR A 21 -1.28 -1.42 12.28
N ALA A 22 -0.98 -2.67 12.63
CA ALA A 22 -0.51 -3.67 11.68
C ALA A 22 -1.23 -5.00 11.88
N GLY A 23 -1.55 -5.67 10.78
CA GLY A 23 -2.21 -6.97 10.87
C GLY A 23 -2.74 -7.48 9.54
N LEU A 24 -3.60 -8.46 9.62
CA LEU A 24 -4.17 -9.19 8.50
C LEU A 24 -5.69 -8.98 8.42
N LEU A 25 -6.18 -8.49 7.30
CA LEU A 25 -7.61 -8.36 7.03
C LEU A 25 -8.03 -9.22 5.83
N PRO A 26 -9.25 -9.81 5.86
CA PRO A 26 -9.74 -10.64 4.78
C PRO A 26 -9.89 -9.87 3.46
N ILE A 27 -9.73 -10.57 2.34
CA ILE A 27 -9.96 -10.02 0.98
C ILE A 27 -11.43 -10.02 0.58
N SER A 28 -12.32 -10.41 1.47
CA SER A 28 -13.76 -10.49 1.22
C SER A 28 -14.52 -10.33 2.55
N GLN A 29 -15.77 -9.89 2.48
CA GLN A 29 -16.69 -9.89 3.62
C GLN A 29 -17.36 -11.25 3.87
N ASN A 30 -17.03 -12.27 3.07
CA ASN A 30 -17.51 -13.62 3.29
C ASN A 30 -16.83 -14.22 4.54
N ALA A 31 -17.62 -14.67 5.50
CA ALA A 31 -17.12 -15.26 6.75
C ALA A 31 -16.28 -16.54 6.56
N SER A 32 -16.36 -17.21 5.41
CA SER A 32 -15.55 -18.38 5.06
C SER A 32 -14.23 -18.02 4.38
N GLU A 33 -13.97 -16.74 4.08
CA GLU A 33 -12.73 -16.30 3.44
C GLU A 33 -11.55 -16.42 4.41
N THR A 34 -10.53 -17.14 3.99
CA THR A 34 -9.30 -17.38 4.77
C THR A 34 -8.10 -16.58 4.27
N ARG A 35 -8.18 -16.07 3.03
CA ARG A 35 -7.13 -15.26 2.42
C ARG A 35 -7.15 -13.86 3.00
N LYS A 36 -5.98 -13.32 3.32
CA LYS A 36 -5.84 -12.02 3.97
C LYS A 36 -4.66 -11.25 3.41
N LEU A 37 -4.82 -9.93 3.30
CA LEU A 37 -3.71 -9.04 3.03
C LEU A 37 -3.19 -8.44 4.34
N PHE A 38 -1.87 -8.33 4.43
CA PHE A 38 -1.19 -7.65 5.51
C PHE A 38 -1.11 -6.16 5.21
N PHE A 39 -1.29 -5.35 6.25
CA PHE A 39 -1.16 -3.91 6.19
C PHE A 39 -0.37 -3.38 7.38
N TRP A 40 0.27 -2.22 7.21
CA TRP A 40 0.77 -1.40 8.30
C TRP A 40 0.33 0.04 8.06
N PHE A 41 -0.54 0.52 8.94
CA PHE A 41 -1.22 1.82 8.85
C PHE A 41 -0.68 2.77 9.90
N PHE A 42 -0.38 3.99 9.47
CA PHE A 42 0.04 5.11 10.32
C PHE A 42 -0.94 6.26 10.13
N PRO A 43 -1.76 6.59 11.15
CA PRO A 43 -2.50 7.84 11.16
C PRO A 43 -1.54 9.03 11.08
N SER A 44 -1.99 10.10 10.43
CA SER A 44 -1.17 11.33 10.33
C SER A 44 -1.48 12.29 11.44
N ASP A 45 -0.44 12.92 11.96
CA ASP A 45 -0.56 14.05 12.89
C ASP A 45 -0.91 15.37 12.17
N ASN A 46 -0.97 15.38 10.84
CA ASN A 46 -1.30 16.56 10.04
C ASN A 46 -2.80 16.89 10.13
N PRO A 47 -3.18 17.98 10.84
CA PRO A 47 -4.60 18.32 11.00
C PRO A 47 -5.28 18.73 9.69
N SER A 48 -4.51 19.07 8.65
CA SER A 48 -5.03 19.46 7.33
C SER A 48 -5.37 18.27 6.44
N ALA A 49 -5.01 17.05 6.85
CA ALA A 49 -5.18 15.85 6.05
C ALA A 49 -6.01 14.77 6.75
N THR A 50 -6.85 15.16 7.69
CA THR A 50 -7.69 14.21 8.47
C THR A 50 -8.76 13.51 7.64
N ASP A 51 -9.12 14.07 6.49
CA ASP A 51 -10.10 13.53 5.55
C ASP A 51 -9.48 12.77 4.35
N GLU A 52 -8.19 12.47 4.44
CA GLU A 52 -7.42 11.84 3.37
C GLU A 52 -6.74 10.56 3.85
N ILE A 53 -6.48 9.66 2.91
CA ILE A 53 -5.64 8.47 3.10
C ILE A 53 -4.88 8.15 1.82
N ALA A 54 -3.61 7.84 1.94
CA ALA A 54 -2.80 7.34 0.85
C ALA A 54 -2.38 5.88 1.09
N VAL A 55 -2.24 5.16 0.00
CA VAL A 55 -1.84 3.75 -0.03
C VAL A 55 -0.55 3.62 -0.80
N TRP A 56 0.40 2.81 -0.32
CA TRP A 56 1.60 2.45 -1.04
C TRP A 56 1.58 1.00 -1.51
N PHE A 57 1.99 0.82 -2.76
CA PHE A 57 2.26 -0.48 -3.37
C PHE A 57 3.68 -0.54 -3.90
N THR A 58 4.49 -1.44 -3.37
CA THR A 58 5.74 -1.84 -4.00
C THR A 58 5.44 -2.77 -5.17
N GLY A 59 6.21 -2.68 -6.23
CA GLY A 59 5.98 -3.44 -7.46
C GLY A 59 6.35 -4.92 -7.39
N GLY A 60 7.26 -5.33 -8.23
CA GLY A 60 7.71 -6.70 -8.39
C GLY A 60 7.31 -7.31 -9.74
N PRO A 61 6.13 -7.91 -9.95
CA PRO A 61 4.99 -8.09 -9.03
C PRO A 61 5.29 -8.96 -7.80
N GLY A 62 4.52 -8.77 -6.74
CA GLY A 62 4.59 -9.61 -5.53
C GLY A 62 5.74 -9.26 -4.57
N CYS A 63 6.36 -8.08 -4.66
CA CYS A 63 7.25 -7.59 -3.61
C CYS A 63 6.45 -7.00 -2.44
N SER A 64 6.97 -7.18 -1.23
CA SER A 64 6.35 -6.64 -0.02
C SER A 64 6.42 -5.12 0.01
N SER A 65 5.32 -4.45 0.32
CA SER A 65 5.27 -3.00 0.55
C SER A 65 6.00 -2.58 1.82
N MET A 66 6.42 -3.53 2.64
CA MET A 66 7.32 -3.26 3.76
C MET A 66 8.71 -2.82 3.30
N LEU A 67 9.10 -3.06 2.05
CA LEU A 67 10.28 -2.44 1.45
C LEU A 67 10.13 -0.92 1.42
N GLY A 68 9.05 -0.41 0.84
CA GLY A 68 8.74 1.02 0.82
C GLY A 68 8.65 1.63 2.22
N LEU A 69 8.01 0.92 3.16
CA LEU A 69 7.91 1.38 4.55
C LEU A 69 9.28 1.49 5.24
N LEU A 70 10.17 0.51 5.04
CA LEU A 70 11.42 0.39 5.79
C LEU A 70 12.64 0.95 5.08
N GLN A 71 12.57 1.22 3.77
CA GLN A 71 13.74 1.62 2.98
C GLN A 71 13.51 2.89 2.14
N GLU A 72 12.27 3.43 2.08
CA GLU A 72 11.94 4.51 1.17
C GLU A 72 11.16 5.63 1.87
N ASN A 73 9.85 5.49 1.97
CA ASN A 73 8.94 6.58 2.33
C ASN A 73 8.20 6.41 3.67
N GLY A 74 8.45 5.33 4.39
CA GLY A 74 7.88 5.12 5.72
C GLY A 74 8.63 5.84 6.83
N PRO A 75 8.12 5.79 8.08
CA PRO A 75 8.71 6.49 9.23
C PRO A 75 9.99 5.86 9.75
N ILE A 76 10.26 4.62 9.38
CA ILE A 76 11.47 3.86 9.74
C ILE A 76 12.30 3.73 8.47
N LEU A 77 13.56 4.10 8.52
CA LEU A 77 14.46 3.97 7.39
C LEU A 77 15.66 3.09 7.77
N TRP A 78 15.80 1.95 7.08
CA TRP A 78 16.93 1.05 7.25
C TRP A 78 17.64 0.83 5.92
N GLU A 79 18.60 1.68 5.66
CA GLU A 79 19.39 1.63 4.43
C GLU A 79 20.46 0.54 4.49
N SER A 80 20.79 0.02 3.31
CA SER A 80 21.89 -0.94 3.16
C SER A 80 23.21 -0.35 3.66
N GLY A 81 23.93 -1.13 4.46
CA GLY A 81 25.21 -0.71 5.03
C GLY A 81 25.11 0.05 6.37
N THR A 82 23.90 0.29 6.89
CA THR A 82 23.71 0.83 8.23
C THR A 82 23.62 -0.27 9.29
N TYR A 83 24.03 0.03 10.53
CA TYR A 83 23.97 -0.94 11.63
C TYR A 83 22.57 -1.13 12.22
N GLY A 84 21.63 -0.25 11.91
CA GLY A 84 20.28 -0.29 12.40
C GLY A 84 19.40 0.76 11.75
N PRO A 85 18.09 0.72 12.03
CA PRO A 85 17.15 1.68 11.49
C PRO A 85 17.36 3.08 12.04
N THR A 86 16.94 4.07 11.28
CA THR A 86 16.93 5.50 11.64
C THR A 86 15.55 6.10 11.40
N LYS A 87 15.27 7.26 12.02
CA LYS A 87 14.04 8.00 11.73
C LYS A 87 14.10 8.59 10.33
N ASN A 88 13.03 8.42 9.56
CA ASN A 88 12.89 9.10 8.28
C ASN A 88 12.29 10.50 8.47
N PRO A 89 13.07 11.59 8.24
CA PRO A 89 12.53 12.94 8.34
C PRO A 89 11.53 13.29 7.25
N TYR A 90 11.51 12.53 6.16
CA TYR A 90 10.67 12.73 4.96
C TYR A 90 9.56 11.67 4.84
N ALA A 91 9.20 11.01 5.93
CA ALA A 91 8.16 9.98 5.93
C ALA A 91 6.81 10.52 5.43
N TRP A 92 6.15 9.77 4.55
CA TRP A 92 4.93 10.22 3.88
C TRP A 92 3.69 10.22 4.79
N ASN A 93 3.70 9.45 5.88
CA ASN A 93 2.66 9.56 6.91
C ASN A 93 2.61 10.93 7.62
N LYS A 94 3.61 11.78 7.43
CA LYS A 94 3.56 13.19 7.86
C LYS A 94 2.69 14.08 6.98
N LEU A 95 2.42 13.63 5.75
CA LEU A 95 1.56 14.35 4.80
C LEU A 95 0.09 14.05 5.06
N THR A 96 -0.24 12.77 5.17
CA THR A 96 -1.61 12.27 5.31
C THR A 96 -1.62 10.92 6.04
N ASN A 97 -2.81 10.42 6.39
CA ASN A 97 -2.97 9.03 6.81
C ASN A 97 -2.37 8.10 5.75
N PHE A 98 -1.54 7.15 6.16
CA PHE A 98 -0.78 6.37 5.19
C PHE A 98 -0.75 4.89 5.53
N VAL A 99 -0.97 4.03 4.53
CA VAL A 99 -0.96 2.58 4.70
C VAL A 99 -0.11 1.90 3.63
N TRP A 100 0.78 1.01 4.06
CA TRP A 100 1.55 0.09 3.22
C TRP A 100 0.86 -1.27 3.25
N ILE A 101 0.62 -1.86 2.08
CA ILE A 101 -0.16 -3.09 1.95
C ILE A 101 0.62 -4.11 1.14
N ASP A 102 0.81 -5.28 1.71
CA ASP A 102 1.35 -6.44 1.01
C ASP A 102 0.24 -7.06 0.15
N GLN A 103 0.31 -6.85 -1.14
CA GLN A 103 -0.64 -7.39 -2.11
C GLN A 103 0.10 -7.90 -3.36
N PRO A 104 -0.44 -8.89 -4.05
CA PRO A 104 -1.65 -9.69 -3.76
C PRO A 104 -1.46 -10.71 -2.63
N VAL A 105 -2.45 -11.58 -2.45
CA VAL A 105 -2.37 -12.73 -1.52
C VAL A 105 -1.05 -13.48 -1.67
N LYS A 106 -0.42 -13.89 -0.54
CA LYS A 106 0.90 -14.55 -0.45
C LYS A 106 2.11 -13.63 -0.64
N THR A 107 1.91 -12.34 -0.89
CA THR A 107 3.00 -11.36 -0.89
C THR A 107 3.39 -10.99 0.54
N GLY A 108 4.69 -10.96 0.84
CA GLY A 108 5.21 -10.55 2.14
C GLY A 108 4.57 -11.32 3.30
N TYR A 109 3.86 -10.59 4.17
CA TYR A 109 3.14 -11.16 5.30
C TYR A 109 1.69 -11.53 5.00
N SER A 110 1.20 -11.32 3.80
CA SER A 110 -0.14 -11.72 3.36
C SER A 110 -0.28 -13.23 3.26
N THR A 111 -1.46 -13.75 3.61
CA THR A 111 -1.69 -15.19 3.80
C THR A 111 -2.79 -15.75 2.91
N GLY A 112 -2.68 -17.02 2.59
CA GLY A 112 -3.63 -17.79 1.79
C GLY A 112 -3.04 -18.30 0.48
N GLU A 113 -3.81 -19.06 -0.26
CA GLU A 113 -3.41 -19.54 -1.60
C GLU A 113 -3.98 -18.57 -2.66
N PRO A 114 -3.12 -18.02 -3.54
CA PRO A 114 -3.56 -17.09 -4.57
C PRO A 114 -4.37 -17.80 -5.66
N ASP A 115 -5.42 -17.13 -6.15
CA ASP A 115 -6.21 -17.56 -7.30
C ASP A 115 -6.25 -16.50 -8.42
N ILE A 116 -5.30 -15.59 -8.40
CA ILE A 116 -5.18 -14.49 -9.36
C ILE A 116 -4.62 -14.99 -10.67
N LEU A 117 -5.29 -14.67 -11.76
CA LEU A 117 -4.87 -14.98 -13.13
C LEU A 117 -4.57 -13.72 -13.95
N ASN A 118 -5.04 -12.56 -13.46
CA ASN A 118 -4.91 -11.26 -14.13
C ASN A 118 -5.16 -10.13 -13.10
N GLU A 119 -4.99 -8.88 -13.53
CA GLU A 119 -5.17 -7.70 -12.69
C GLU A 119 -6.62 -7.47 -12.25
N ASP A 120 -7.62 -7.93 -12.99
CA ASP A 120 -9.02 -7.83 -12.56
C ASP A 120 -9.30 -8.70 -11.33
N ASP A 121 -8.68 -9.87 -11.26
CA ASP A 121 -8.73 -10.74 -10.07
C ASP A 121 -8.07 -10.07 -8.87
N LEU A 122 -6.92 -9.43 -9.09
CA LEU A 122 -6.23 -8.65 -8.06
C LEU A 122 -7.10 -7.50 -7.55
N VAL A 123 -7.75 -6.75 -8.44
CA VAL A 123 -8.68 -5.67 -8.08
C VAL A 123 -9.85 -6.19 -7.24
N ARG A 124 -10.40 -7.34 -7.59
CA ARG A 124 -11.47 -7.99 -6.80
C ARG A 124 -11.02 -8.26 -5.36
N GLU A 125 -9.83 -8.86 -5.18
CA GLU A 125 -9.27 -9.13 -3.86
C GLU A 125 -9.00 -7.84 -3.08
N PHE A 126 -8.37 -6.86 -3.75
CA PHE A 126 -8.05 -5.59 -3.12
C PHE A 126 -9.30 -4.81 -2.69
N LYS A 127 -10.36 -4.76 -3.50
CA LYS A 127 -11.63 -4.11 -3.13
C LYS A 127 -12.25 -4.73 -1.88
N GLY A 128 -12.25 -6.04 -1.77
CA GLY A 128 -12.77 -6.73 -0.61
C GLY A 128 -11.97 -6.43 0.67
N PHE A 129 -10.65 -6.47 0.58
CA PHE A 129 -9.76 -6.05 1.65
C PHE A 129 -10.00 -4.58 2.04
N TRP A 130 -10.09 -3.69 1.06
CA TRP A 130 -10.26 -2.25 1.28
C TRP A 130 -11.55 -1.92 2.03
N ARG A 131 -12.67 -2.57 1.70
CA ARG A 131 -13.91 -2.43 2.49
C ARG A 131 -13.70 -2.82 3.95
N ASN A 132 -13.08 -3.96 4.21
CA ASN A 132 -12.78 -4.42 5.57
C ASN A 132 -11.85 -3.46 6.32
N PHE A 133 -10.89 -2.85 5.62
CA PHE A 133 -9.98 -1.87 6.18
C PHE A 133 -10.72 -0.57 6.57
N MET A 134 -11.55 -0.03 5.67
CA MET A 134 -12.33 1.19 5.90
C MET A 134 -13.32 1.01 7.07
N ASP A 135 -13.99 -0.16 7.14
CA ASP A 135 -14.89 -0.51 8.25
C ASP A 135 -14.13 -0.64 9.59
N THR A 136 -12.95 -1.26 9.57
CA THR A 136 -12.15 -1.51 10.78
C THR A 136 -11.67 -0.23 11.45
N PHE A 137 -11.32 0.78 10.66
CA PHE A 137 -10.73 2.03 11.13
C PHE A 137 -11.69 3.22 11.06
N ASP A 138 -12.95 3.02 10.66
CA ASP A 138 -13.97 4.08 10.49
C ASP A 138 -13.47 5.22 9.58
N LEU A 139 -12.93 4.84 8.41
CA LEU A 139 -12.34 5.76 7.45
C LEU A 139 -13.25 6.08 6.26
N HIS A 140 -14.55 5.89 6.39
CA HIS A 140 -15.51 6.14 5.34
C HIS A 140 -15.45 7.58 4.83
N ASN A 141 -15.75 7.76 3.54
CA ASN A 141 -15.74 9.05 2.83
C ASN A 141 -14.37 9.75 2.73
N ARG A 142 -13.27 9.12 3.13
CA ARG A 142 -11.93 9.69 2.98
C ARG A 142 -11.58 9.83 1.51
N LYS A 143 -10.86 10.89 1.18
CA LYS A 143 -10.20 11.04 -0.12
C LYS A 143 -9.08 10.04 -0.21
N ILE A 144 -9.05 9.25 -1.26
CA ILE A 144 -8.08 8.15 -1.44
C ILE A 144 -7.07 8.54 -2.52
N TYR A 145 -5.79 8.34 -2.19
CA TYR A 145 -4.67 8.48 -3.11
C TYR A 145 -3.95 7.14 -3.20
N LEU A 146 -3.87 6.57 -4.40
CA LEU A 146 -3.13 5.34 -4.63
C LEU A 146 -1.75 5.66 -5.18
N THR A 147 -0.73 5.17 -4.50
CA THR A 147 0.66 5.43 -4.84
C THR A 147 1.46 4.14 -4.93
N GLY A 148 2.57 4.17 -5.62
CA GLY A 148 3.45 3.00 -5.70
C GLY A 148 4.60 3.21 -6.67
N GLU A 149 5.32 2.13 -6.95
CA GLU A 149 6.49 2.12 -7.81
C GLU A 149 6.53 0.90 -8.73
N SER A 150 7.29 1.00 -9.81
CA SER A 150 7.63 -0.13 -10.68
C SER A 150 6.38 -0.83 -11.23
N TYR A 151 6.16 -2.13 -10.92
CA TYR A 151 4.97 -2.86 -11.34
C TYR A 151 3.65 -2.28 -10.78
N ALA A 152 3.70 -1.37 -9.81
CA ALA A 152 2.53 -0.59 -9.42
C ALA A 152 1.99 0.28 -10.55
N GLY A 153 2.74 0.43 -11.65
CA GLY A 153 2.25 0.93 -12.94
C GLY A 153 1.07 0.16 -13.52
N PHE A 154 0.90 -1.11 -13.13
CA PHE A 154 -0.32 -1.89 -13.37
C PHE A 154 -1.27 -1.83 -12.18
N TYR A 155 -0.80 -2.07 -10.96
CA TYR A 155 -1.66 -2.12 -9.78
C TYR A 155 -2.49 -0.86 -9.60
N VAL A 156 -1.85 0.30 -9.61
CA VAL A 156 -2.50 1.57 -9.31
C VAL A 156 -3.60 1.93 -10.32
N PRO A 157 -3.38 1.89 -11.65
CA PRO A 157 -4.44 2.17 -12.62
C PRO A 157 -5.59 1.16 -12.56
N TYR A 158 -5.31 -0.14 -12.46
CA TYR A 158 -6.35 -1.17 -12.40
C TYR A 158 -7.21 -1.05 -11.14
N ILE A 159 -6.60 -0.86 -9.97
CA ILE A 159 -7.33 -0.65 -8.72
C ILE A 159 -8.12 0.65 -8.78
N SER A 160 -7.55 1.73 -9.34
CA SER A 160 -8.25 3.02 -9.50
C SER A 160 -9.48 2.90 -10.37
N ASP A 161 -9.36 2.23 -11.52
CA ASP A 161 -10.49 1.96 -12.41
C ASP A 161 -11.56 1.09 -11.73
N GLY A 162 -11.12 0.07 -10.98
CA GLY A 162 -12.00 -0.77 -10.19
C GLY A 162 -12.76 0.02 -9.10
N PHE A 163 -12.12 0.98 -8.45
CA PHE A 163 -12.75 1.87 -7.46
C PHE A 163 -13.77 2.81 -8.13
N LEU A 164 -13.42 3.42 -9.25
CA LEU A 164 -14.31 4.32 -9.99
C LEU A 164 -15.56 3.60 -10.50
N LYS A 165 -15.44 2.35 -10.94
CA LYS A 165 -16.55 1.53 -11.42
C LYS A 165 -17.57 1.15 -10.34
N GLU A 166 -17.18 1.14 -9.06
CA GLU A 166 -18.11 0.90 -7.95
C GLU A 166 -19.13 2.04 -7.80
N ASN A 167 -18.77 3.27 -8.20
CA ASN A 167 -19.59 4.47 -8.03
C ASN A 167 -20.09 4.66 -6.58
N ASP A 168 -19.24 4.27 -5.63
CA ASP A 168 -19.49 4.27 -4.19
C ASP A 168 -18.40 5.10 -3.52
N THR A 169 -18.68 6.37 -3.25
CA THR A 169 -17.72 7.29 -2.66
C THR A 169 -17.57 7.14 -1.15
N GLU A 170 -18.40 6.36 -0.50
CA GLU A 170 -18.24 6.03 0.91
C GLU A 170 -16.96 5.21 1.14
N TYR A 171 -16.72 4.21 0.28
CA TYR A 171 -15.56 3.33 0.36
C TYR A 171 -14.45 3.65 -0.65
N PHE A 172 -14.78 4.19 -1.84
CA PHE A 172 -13.88 4.24 -2.99
C PHE A 172 -13.71 5.66 -3.57
N ASN A 173 -13.64 6.66 -2.70
CA ASN A 173 -13.55 8.07 -3.08
C ASN A 173 -12.16 8.45 -3.60
N ILE A 174 -11.73 7.85 -4.71
CA ILE A 174 -10.42 8.10 -5.30
C ILE A 174 -10.29 9.55 -5.81
N LYS A 175 -9.16 10.21 -5.52
CA LYS A 175 -8.87 11.60 -5.89
C LYS A 175 -7.60 11.76 -6.69
N GLY A 176 -6.67 10.84 -6.59
CA GLY A 176 -5.43 10.93 -7.33
C GLY A 176 -4.59 9.66 -7.28
N ILE A 177 -3.65 9.58 -8.19
CA ILE A 177 -2.65 8.54 -8.27
C ILE A 177 -1.27 9.16 -8.44
N ALA A 178 -0.23 8.50 -7.91
CA ALA A 178 1.16 8.84 -8.15
C ALA A 178 2.00 7.56 -8.22
N ILE A 179 2.77 7.41 -9.28
CA ILE A 179 3.55 6.20 -9.51
C ILE A 179 4.98 6.60 -9.86
N ASN A 180 5.91 6.11 -9.05
CA ASN A 180 7.34 6.31 -9.28
C ASN A 180 7.87 5.23 -10.21
N ASP A 181 8.66 5.62 -11.22
CA ASP A 181 9.30 4.72 -12.19
C ASP A 181 8.37 3.59 -12.69
N PRO A 182 7.19 3.93 -13.25
CA PRO A 182 6.14 2.96 -13.50
C PRO A 182 6.48 2.02 -14.65
N PHE A 183 6.23 0.73 -14.44
CA PHE A 183 6.15 -0.23 -15.53
C PHE A 183 4.72 -0.23 -16.09
N ILE A 184 4.51 0.38 -17.25
CA ILE A 184 3.18 0.58 -17.87
C ILE A 184 3.16 0.01 -19.28
N GLY A 185 2.15 -0.80 -19.60
CA GLY A 185 1.93 -1.31 -20.95
C GLY A 185 2.85 -2.45 -21.34
N ASN A 186 3.31 -2.48 -22.58
CA ASN A 186 4.10 -3.58 -23.11
C ASN A 186 5.57 -3.45 -22.69
N ALA A 187 6.09 -4.45 -21.97
CA ALA A 187 7.46 -4.53 -21.51
C ALA A 187 8.49 -4.37 -22.63
N GLN A 188 8.25 -5.05 -23.76
CA GLN A 188 9.11 -4.99 -24.91
C GLN A 188 9.20 -3.56 -25.48
N PHE A 189 8.07 -2.86 -25.52
CA PHE A 189 8.04 -1.48 -26.01
C PHE A 189 8.84 -0.54 -25.10
N GLN A 190 8.66 -0.67 -23.77
CA GLN A 190 9.39 0.16 -22.80
C GLN A 190 10.91 -0.10 -22.82
N GLN A 191 11.31 -1.37 -22.83
CA GLN A 191 12.70 -1.76 -22.66
C GLN A 191 13.50 -1.75 -23.97
N GLU A 192 12.86 -2.13 -25.09
CA GLU A 192 13.56 -2.31 -26.36
C GLU A 192 13.41 -1.12 -27.32
N ILE A 193 12.41 -0.25 -27.10
CA ILE A 193 12.15 0.89 -27.99
C ILE A 193 12.37 2.22 -27.26
N ILE A 194 11.60 2.49 -26.21
CA ILE A 194 11.67 3.80 -25.54
C ILE A 194 13.01 4.02 -24.85
N LEU A 195 13.50 3.02 -24.09
CA LEU A 195 14.73 3.19 -23.32
C LEU A 195 15.98 3.39 -24.20
N PRO A 196 16.20 2.63 -25.28
CA PRO A 196 17.29 2.91 -26.20
C PRO A 196 17.21 4.31 -26.82
N ASP A 197 16.03 4.71 -27.31
CA ASP A 197 15.83 6.06 -27.90
C ASP A 197 16.09 7.20 -26.91
N PHE A 198 15.89 6.95 -25.61
CA PHE A 198 16.15 7.95 -24.56
C PHE A 198 17.65 8.06 -24.20
N ILE A 199 18.41 6.97 -24.36
CA ILE A 199 19.83 6.90 -23.97
C ILE A 199 20.77 7.40 -25.11
N GLU A 200 20.33 7.34 -26.37
CA GLU A 200 21.06 7.90 -27.52
C GLU A 200 20.97 9.43 -27.56
#